data_a64804c3947d9a41b895bf17b1cbf3ab
#
_entry.id   a64804c3947d9a41b895bf17b1cbf3ab
#
_cell.length_a   1.000
_cell.length_b   1.000
_cell.length_c   1.000
_cell.angle_alpha   90.00
_cell.angle_beta   90.00
_cell.angle_gamma   90.00
#
_symmetry.space_group_name_H-M   'P 1'
#
loop_
_entity.id
_entity.type
_entity.pdbx_description
1 polymer ?
#
loop_
_entity_poly.entity_id
_entity_poly.type
_entity_poly.pdbx_seq_one_letter_code
_entity_poly.pdbx_strand_id
1 'polypeptide(L)'
;MTTATSREAISPAHPIAYFSAEFGFDAKLPIYAGGLGILAGDIMKQAGDENYPVVGVGLLYRGNGMKQGLDANGRQLDLDWDFDPVAVGLEHVYLDNLPLFVSVHIGDAIIWLRVWKKTFSPS
;
A
#
# COMPACT_ATOMS: atom_id res chain seq x y z
N MET A 1 -15.25 34.97 -16.25
CA MET A 1 -14.13 35.07 -15.31
C MET A 1 -13.95 33.72 -14.65
N THR A 2 -12.94 32.98 -15.05
CA THR A 2 -12.58 31.72 -14.39
C THR A 2 -11.83 32.08 -13.11
N THR A 3 -12.45 31.85 -11.96
CA THR A 3 -11.76 31.95 -10.67
C THR A 3 -10.62 30.94 -10.67
N ALA A 4 -9.38 31.41 -10.70
CA ALA A 4 -8.20 30.60 -10.49
C ALA A 4 -8.34 30.00 -9.08
N THR A 5 -8.61 28.71 -8.99
CA THR A 5 -8.53 27.96 -7.73
C THR A 5 -7.09 28.10 -7.27
N SER A 6 -6.86 28.80 -6.15
CA SER A 6 -5.55 28.86 -5.54
C SER A 6 -5.09 27.42 -5.27
N ARG A 7 -4.02 26.98 -5.94
CA ARG A 7 -3.41 25.69 -5.64
C ARG A 7 -2.92 25.74 -4.19
N GLU A 8 -3.54 24.98 -3.33
CA GLU A 8 -3.06 24.83 -1.97
C GLU A 8 -1.63 24.29 -2.01
N ALA A 9 -0.76 24.88 -1.20
CA ALA A 9 0.63 24.46 -1.14
C ALA A 9 0.73 23.05 -0.57
N ILE A 10 1.64 22.24 -1.12
CA ILE A 10 1.92 20.90 -0.62
C ILE A 10 2.41 21.01 0.83
N SER A 11 1.74 20.31 1.73
CA SER A 11 2.00 20.34 3.17
C SER A 11 1.50 19.04 3.83
N PRO A 12 1.80 18.77 5.10
CA PRO A 12 1.24 17.63 5.82
C PRO A 12 -0.29 17.61 5.86
N ALA A 13 -0.95 18.78 5.79
CA ALA A 13 -2.41 18.87 5.68
C ALA A 13 -2.92 18.63 4.24
N HIS A 14 -2.07 18.86 3.24
CA HIS A 14 -2.35 18.69 1.83
C HIS A 14 -1.22 17.89 1.16
N PRO A 15 -1.06 16.59 1.49
CA PRO A 15 0.02 15.77 0.99
C PRO A 15 -0.18 15.39 -0.49
N ILE A 16 0.92 14.99 -1.12
CA ILE A 16 0.86 14.33 -2.42
C ILE A 16 0.36 12.91 -2.22
N ALA A 17 -0.66 12.49 -2.96
CA ALA A 17 -1.07 11.10 -3.03
C ALA A 17 -0.30 10.39 -4.15
N TYR A 18 0.48 9.37 -3.78
CA TYR A 18 1.25 8.54 -4.71
C TYR A 18 0.60 7.16 -4.83
N PHE A 19 -0.02 6.89 -5.96
CA PHE A 19 -0.71 5.62 -6.22
C PHE A 19 0.23 4.64 -6.91
N SER A 20 0.33 3.43 -6.36
CA SER A 20 1.04 2.32 -6.99
C SER A 20 0.35 0.99 -6.68
N ALA A 21 0.38 0.06 -7.64
CA ALA A 21 -0.13 -1.29 -7.43
C ALA A 21 0.72 -2.10 -6.45
N GLU A 22 1.99 -1.71 -6.27
CA GLU A 22 2.99 -2.41 -5.46
C GLU A 22 3.84 -1.42 -4.68
N PHE A 23 4.25 -1.82 -3.46
CA PHE A 23 5.21 -1.07 -2.65
C PHE A 23 6.20 -2.03 -1.98
N GLY A 24 7.43 -2.03 -2.42
CA GLY A 24 8.51 -2.87 -1.90
C GLY A 24 9.36 -2.17 -0.84
N PHE A 25 8.79 -1.82 0.29
CA PHE A 25 9.49 -1.10 1.34
C PHE A 25 9.80 -1.92 2.60
N ASP A 26 9.15 -3.07 2.76
CA ASP A 26 9.40 -3.98 3.88
C ASP A 26 9.33 -5.42 3.39
N ALA A 27 10.40 -6.19 3.59
CA ALA A 27 10.46 -7.59 3.17
C ALA A 27 9.43 -8.48 3.89
N LYS A 28 8.92 -8.04 5.05
CA LYS A 28 7.89 -8.75 5.80
C LYS A 28 6.48 -8.46 5.27
N LEU A 29 6.34 -7.42 4.44
CA LEU A 29 5.06 -7.02 3.87
C LEU A 29 5.03 -7.41 2.37
N PRO A 30 4.38 -8.54 2.02
CA PRO A 30 4.46 -9.12 0.68
C PRO A 30 3.46 -8.46 -0.28
N ILE A 31 3.61 -7.18 -0.55
CA ILE A 31 2.75 -6.41 -1.45
C ILE A 31 3.47 -5.92 -2.70
N TYR A 32 4.54 -6.59 -3.07
CA TYR A 32 5.29 -6.32 -4.29
C TYR A 32 5.87 -7.60 -4.87
N ALA A 33 6.06 -7.65 -6.18
CA ALA A 33 6.65 -8.79 -6.89
C ALA A 33 7.87 -8.40 -7.73
N GLY A 34 8.02 -7.14 -8.11
CA GLY A 34 9.06 -6.74 -9.05
C GLY A 34 9.54 -5.31 -8.90
N GLY A 35 10.20 -4.82 -9.95
CA GLY A 35 10.88 -3.53 -9.98
C GLY A 35 9.95 -2.32 -9.75
N LEU A 36 8.68 -2.43 -10.16
CA LEU A 36 7.68 -1.39 -9.89
C LEU A 36 7.54 -1.15 -8.38
N GLY A 37 7.42 -2.23 -7.61
CA GLY A 37 7.30 -2.15 -6.16
C GLY A 37 8.58 -1.62 -5.49
N ILE A 38 9.74 -2.02 -5.97
CA ILE A 38 11.03 -1.52 -5.46
C ILE A 38 11.16 -0.02 -5.69
N LEU A 39 10.86 0.46 -6.90
CA LEU A 39 10.86 1.90 -7.19
C LEU A 39 9.90 2.68 -6.30
N ALA A 40 8.67 2.20 -6.18
CA ALA A 40 7.66 2.84 -5.33
C ALA A 40 8.07 2.85 -3.84
N GLY A 41 8.66 1.76 -3.36
CA GLY A 41 9.20 1.66 -2.01
C GLY A 41 10.34 2.64 -1.76
N ASP A 42 11.28 2.78 -2.69
CA ASP A 42 12.40 3.70 -2.58
C ASP A 42 11.93 5.17 -2.59
N ILE A 43 10.95 5.51 -3.43
CA ILE A 43 10.34 6.85 -3.43
C ILE A 43 9.72 7.16 -2.05
N MET A 44 8.99 6.21 -1.46
CA MET A 44 8.35 6.40 -0.16
C MET A 44 9.38 6.55 0.97
N LYS A 45 10.47 5.76 0.95
CA LYS A 45 11.56 5.86 1.91
C LYS A 45 12.24 7.24 1.82
N GLN A 46 12.60 7.65 0.61
CA GLN A 46 13.25 8.94 0.38
C GLN A 46 12.35 10.09 0.83
N ALA A 47 11.06 10.04 0.51
CA ALA A 47 10.11 11.06 0.96
C ALA A 47 10.02 11.12 2.50
N GLY A 48 10.06 9.96 3.17
CA GLY A 48 10.08 9.87 4.62
C GLY A 48 11.35 10.47 5.23
N ASP A 49 12.52 10.12 4.69
CA ASP A 49 13.82 10.61 5.17
C ASP A 49 13.96 12.13 5.03
N GLU A 50 13.37 12.69 3.98
CA GLU A 50 13.35 14.14 3.75
C GLU A 50 12.15 14.88 4.37
N ASN A 51 11.30 14.17 5.11
CA ASN A 51 10.05 14.71 5.65
C ASN A 51 9.15 15.36 4.59
N TYR A 52 9.17 14.82 3.38
CA TYR A 52 8.33 15.30 2.30
C TYR A 52 6.89 14.77 2.47
N PRO A 53 5.85 15.61 2.36
CA PRO A 53 4.48 15.20 2.67
C PRO A 53 3.88 14.37 1.53
N VAL A 54 4.16 13.07 1.53
CA VAL A 54 3.65 12.08 0.56
C VAL A 54 2.89 10.99 1.30
N VAL A 55 1.76 10.58 0.75
CA VAL A 55 0.99 9.42 1.18
C VAL A 55 0.95 8.41 0.04
N GLY A 56 1.53 7.23 0.26
CA GLY A 56 1.42 6.10 -0.67
C GLY A 56 0.05 5.44 -0.54
N VAL A 57 -0.61 5.19 -1.66
CA VAL A 57 -1.89 4.49 -1.73
C VAL A 57 -1.73 3.29 -2.65
N GLY A 58 -1.99 2.10 -2.12
CA GLY A 58 -1.82 0.84 -2.85
C GLY A 58 -2.80 -0.23 -2.42
N LEU A 59 -2.57 -1.43 -2.89
CA LEU A 59 -3.39 -2.60 -2.60
C LEU A 59 -2.67 -3.52 -1.62
N LEU A 60 -3.43 -4.03 -0.66
CA LEU A 60 -3.01 -5.11 0.22
C LEU A 60 -3.51 -6.42 -0.35
N TYR A 61 -2.61 -7.17 -0.99
CA TYR A 61 -2.93 -8.46 -1.56
C TYR A 61 -2.93 -9.55 -0.48
N ARG A 62 -3.90 -10.45 -0.54
CA ARG A 62 -3.98 -11.62 0.33
C ARG A 62 -4.17 -12.89 -0.52
N GLY A 63 -3.52 -13.98 -0.13
CA GLY A 63 -3.73 -15.29 -0.73
C GLY A 63 -3.27 -15.44 -2.18
N ASN A 64 -2.31 -14.66 -2.63
CA ASN A 64 -1.97 -14.58 -4.06
C ASN A 64 -0.60 -15.12 -4.35
N GLY A 65 -0.25 -16.35 -4.27
CA GLY A 65 0.92 -16.93 -4.95
C GLY A 65 2.20 -16.07 -5.11
N MET A 66 2.38 -15.00 -4.33
CA MET A 66 3.58 -14.15 -4.38
C MET A 66 4.79 -14.81 -3.71
N LYS A 67 4.57 -15.96 -3.07
CA LYS A 67 5.64 -16.78 -2.51
C LYS A 67 5.84 -17.99 -3.40
N GLN A 68 7.06 -18.15 -3.87
CA GLN A 68 7.44 -19.30 -4.69
C GLN A 68 8.25 -20.30 -3.87
N GLY A 69 8.01 -21.56 -4.11
CA GLY A 69 8.76 -22.68 -3.56
C GLY A 69 9.15 -23.67 -4.64
N LEU A 70 9.84 -24.72 -4.25
CA LEU A 70 10.16 -25.85 -5.13
C LEU A 70 9.59 -27.12 -4.51
N ASP A 71 9.05 -27.99 -5.36
CA ASP A 71 8.68 -29.34 -4.96
C ASP A 71 9.92 -30.26 -4.86
N ALA A 72 9.72 -31.51 -4.45
CA ALA A 72 10.80 -32.50 -4.33
C ALA A 72 11.52 -32.82 -5.64
N ASN A 73 10.92 -32.44 -6.79
CA ASN A 73 11.48 -32.64 -8.13
C ASN A 73 12.10 -31.36 -8.71
N GLY A 74 12.17 -30.28 -7.91
CA GLY A 74 12.71 -29.00 -8.36
C GLY A 74 11.76 -28.18 -9.23
N ARG A 75 10.46 -28.51 -9.28
CA ARG A 75 9.46 -27.73 -10.03
C ARG A 75 8.97 -26.60 -9.15
N GLN A 76 8.76 -25.43 -9.77
CA GLN A 76 8.20 -24.26 -9.09
C GLN A 76 6.78 -24.55 -8.60
N LEU A 77 6.53 -24.17 -7.36
CA LEU A 77 5.21 -24.12 -6.73
C LEU A 77 4.88 -22.67 -6.38
N ASP A 78 3.67 -22.26 -6.69
CA ASP A 78 3.11 -21.03 -6.19
C ASP A 78 2.42 -21.34 -4.86
N LEU A 79 2.96 -20.77 -3.80
CA LEU A 79 2.47 -20.98 -2.44
C LEU A 79 1.51 -19.86 -2.07
N ASP A 80 0.36 -20.22 -1.52
CA ASP A 80 -0.51 -19.25 -0.88
C ASP A 80 0.21 -18.67 0.33
N TRP A 81 0.29 -17.35 0.37
CA TRP A 81 0.83 -16.65 1.50
C TRP A 81 -0.27 -15.83 2.17
N ASP A 82 -0.77 -16.34 3.27
CA ASP A 82 -1.59 -15.55 4.18
C ASP A 82 -0.70 -15.02 5.32
N PHE A 83 -0.93 -13.78 5.70
CA PHE A 83 -0.20 -13.12 6.77
C PHE A 83 -1.18 -12.28 7.59
N ASP A 84 -0.86 -12.12 8.87
CA ASP A 84 -1.59 -11.20 9.73
C ASP A 84 -1.09 -9.77 9.47
N PRO A 85 -1.93 -8.86 8.96
CA PRO A 85 -1.54 -7.49 8.70
C PRO A 85 -0.99 -6.77 9.93
N VAL A 86 -1.54 -7.03 11.11
CA VAL A 86 -1.09 -6.42 12.37
C VAL A 86 0.31 -6.92 12.74
N ALA A 87 0.57 -8.22 12.58
CA ALA A 87 1.87 -8.82 12.88
C ALA A 87 3.01 -8.27 12.01
N VAL A 88 2.71 -7.79 10.79
CA VAL A 88 3.68 -7.13 9.90
C VAL A 88 3.67 -5.61 10.06
N GLY A 89 3.02 -5.08 11.09
CA GLY A 89 3.06 -3.68 11.48
C GLY A 89 2.11 -2.77 10.70
N LEU A 90 1.02 -3.31 10.17
CA LEU A 90 -0.08 -2.53 9.66
C LEU A 90 -1.05 -2.19 10.80
N GLU A 91 -1.60 -1.00 10.75
CA GLU A 91 -2.58 -0.51 11.71
C GLU A 91 -3.96 -0.41 11.05
N HIS A 92 -5.00 -0.72 11.82
CA HIS A 92 -6.36 -0.45 11.38
C HIS A 92 -6.64 1.06 11.32
N VAL A 93 -7.32 1.49 10.27
CA VAL A 93 -7.82 2.86 10.18
C VAL A 93 -9.26 2.91 10.63
N TYR A 94 -9.57 3.86 11.49
CA TYR A 94 -10.92 4.09 12.03
C TYR A 94 -11.40 5.49 11.65
N LEU A 95 -12.69 5.60 11.40
CA LEU A 95 -13.40 6.86 11.26
C LEU A 95 -14.58 6.82 12.26
N ASP A 96 -14.67 7.80 13.15
CA ASP A 96 -15.69 7.87 14.20
C ASP A 96 -15.81 6.57 15.03
N ASN A 97 -14.66 5.99 15.41
CA ASN A 97 -14.52 4.71 16.14
C ASN A 97 -15.02 3.46 15.40
N LEU A 98 -15.35 3.57 14.12
CA LEU A 98 -15.70 2.45 13.27
C LEU A 98 -14.54 2.14 12.29
N PRO A 99 -14.29 0.86 11.99
CA PRO A 99 -13.30 0.51 10.97
C PRO A 99 -13.64 1.16 9.63
N LEU A 100 -12.64 1.80 9.01
CA LEU A 100 -12.83 2.45 7.72
C LEU A 100 -12.86 1.42 6.60
N PHE A 101 -13.96 1.44 5.84
CA PHE A 101 -14.13 0.70 4.59
C PHE A 101 -14.41 1.67 3.46
N VAL A 102 -13.91 1.33 2.27
CA VAL A 102 -14.26 2.01 1.03
C VAL A 102 -14.88 1.02 0.07
N SER A 103 -15.87 1.44 -0.69
CA SER A 103 -16.50 0.60 -1.71
C SER A 103 -15.94 0.93 -3.09
N VAL A 104 -15.71 -0.12 -3.89
CA VAL A 104 -15.31 0.00 -5.29
C VAL A 104 -16.31 -0.77 -6.15
N HIS A 105 -16.77 -0.15 -7.22
CA HIS A 105 -17.66 -0.77 -8.19
C HIS A 105 -16.83 -1.40 -9.31
N ILE A 106 -16.98 -2.70 -9.53
CA ILE A 106 -16.37 -3.41 -10.65
C ILE A 106 -17.48 -4.15 -11.40
N GLY A 107 -17.87 -3.62 -12.58
CA GLY A 107 -19.08 -4.07 -13.26
C GLY A 107 -20.30 -3.89 -12.35
N ASP A 108 -21.10 -4.95 -12.18
CA ASP A 108 -22.28 -4.95 -11.33
C ASP A 108 -21.98 -5.32 -9.85
N ALA A 109 -20.70 -5.58 -9.52
CA ALA A 109 -20.31 -5.95 -8.18
C ALA A 109 -19.84 -4.75 -7.36
N ILE A 110 -20.22 -4.72 -6.08
CA ILE A 110 -19.69 -3.78 -5.10
C ILE A 110 -18.70 -4.54 -4.21
N ILE A 111 -17.44 -4.11 -4.22
CA ILE A 111 -16.39 -4.70 -3.40
C ILE A 111 -16.07 -3.74 -2.26
N TRP A 112 -16.11 -4.23 -1.03
CA TRP A 112 -15.75 -3.48 0.15
C TRP A 112 -14.29 -3.75 0.52
N LEU A 113 -13.49 -2.70 0.57
CA LEU A 113 -12.07 -2.74 0.92
C LEU A 113 -11.88 -2.16 2.31
N ARG A 114 -11.19 -2.91 3.16
CA ARG A 114 -10.76 -2.42 4.47
C ARG A 114 -9.50 -1.59 4.31
N VAL A 115 -9.44 -0.44 4.98
CA VAL A 115 -8.28 0.44 4.92
C VAL A 115 -7.31 0.10 6.04
N TRP A 116 -6.04 -0.04 5.66
CA TRP A 116 -4.91 -0.24 6.56
C TRP A 116 -3.91 0.89 6.41
N LYS A 117 -3.13 1.14 7.43
CA LYS A 117 -2.10 2.16 7.44
C LYS A 117 -0.76 1.55 7.86
N LYS A 118 0.30 1.95 7.17
CA LYS A 118 1.69 1.76 7.59
C LYS A 118 2.34 3.13 7.70
N THR A 119 2.89 3.43 8.86
CA THR A 119 3.65 4.66 9.06
C THR A 119 5.12 4.37 8.85
N PHE A 120 5.79 5.19 8.06
CA PHE A 120 7.23 5.19 7.94
C PHE A 120 7.83 6.07 9.02
N SER A 121 8.84 5.54 9.69
CA SER A 121 9.73 6.36 10.50
C SER A 121 11.01 6.55 9.69
N PRO A 122 11.59 7.75 9.70
CA PRO A 122 12.95 7.95 9.18
C PRO A 122 13.92 6.96 9.82
N SER A 123 14.83 6.43 9.04
CA SER A 123 15.85 5.50 9.50
C SER A 123 16.86 6.15 10.44
#